data_3b78e3c97711f9b6c9929eb9e76148d8
#
_entry.id   3b78e3c97711f9b6c9929eb9e76148d8
#
_cell.length_a   1.000
_cell.length_b   1.000
_cell.length_c   1.000
_cell.angle_alpha   90.00
_cell.angle_beta   90.00
_cell.angle_gamma   90.00
#
_symmetry.space_group_name_H-M   'P 1'
#
loop_
_entity.id
_entity.type
_entity.pdbx_description
1 polymer ?
#
loop_
_entity_poly.entity_id
_entity_poly.type
_entity_poly.pdbx_seq_one_letter_code
_entity_poly.pdbx_strand_id
1 'polypeptide(L)'
;MKKLACLILLTVFAAGCHGHFGAQIKGSGKREVQTRQVAPFTSIATEGAFTIEITCQKDRSLTVEGDDNVLEYVTSEVGNNTLRLKNTKNYSTTEPVKFKISVPDLDGLSVNGAGHIDVKGMNNDKFEIDMNGAPTIVVSGTTKTIDIGANGAGKVDAHNLHADRGVVDSRGVAHVDVDVANQLDVSIQGASTVTYKGDPVVNKTIKGPGKVERRASGEGAWIIWEAGASRAS
;
A
#
# COMPACT_ATOMS: atom_id res chain seq x y z
N MET A 1 27.56 1.52 71.87
CA MET A 1 27.24 0.74 70.70
C MET A 1 26.07 1.45 69.94
N LYS A 2 26.40 2.34 69.06
CA LYS A 2 25.37 3.17 68.32
C LYS A 2 25.23 2.62 66.93
N LYS A 3 24.02 2.12 66.57
CA LYS A 3 23.69 1.66 65.23
C LYS A 3 23.31 2.85 64.42
N LEU A 4 24.10 3.15 63.39
CA LEU A 4 23.81 4.20 62.37
C LEU A 4 22.97 3.58 61.29
N ALA A 5 21.69 3.99 61.17
CA ALA A 5 20.81 3.60 60.11
C ALA A 5 21.00 4.57 58.92
N CYS A 6 21.54 4.05 57.82
CA CYS A 6 21.71 4.81 56.57
C CYS A 6 20.44 4.73 55.77
N LEU A 7 19.69 5.86 55.73
CA LEU A 7 18.47 6.01 54.97
C LEU A 7 18.85 6.43 53.54
N ILE A 8 18.78 5.49 52.55
CA ILE A 8 19.03 5.78 51.15
C ILE A 8 17.71 6.31 50.58
N LEU A 9 17.69 7.61 50.28
CA LEU A 9 16.59 8.29 49.62
C LEU A 9 16.67 8.04 48.10
N LEU A 10 15.85 7.14 47.59
CA LEU A 10 15.74 6.81 46.16
C LEU A 10 14.88 7.86 45.49
N THR A 11 15.49 8.90 44.94
CA THR A 11 14.78 9.89 44.09
C THR A 11 14.56 9.28 42.71
N VAL A 12 13.33 8.85 42.43
CA VAL A 12 12.87 8.45 41.10
C VAL A 12 12.73 9.72 40.24
N PHE A 13 13.68 9.94 39.35
CA PHE A 13 13.55 10.95 38.29
C PHE A 13 12.57 10.42 37.22
N ALA A 14 11.31 10.78 37.36
CA ALA A 14 10.34 10.62 36.26
C ALA A 14 10.66 11.65 35.17
N ALA A 15 11.55 11.30 34.23
CA ALA A 15 11.74 12.02 33.00
C ALA A 15 10.47 11.86 32.16
N GLY A 16 9.52 12.77 32.32
CA GLY A 16 8.36 12.88 31.45
C GLY A 16 8.81 13.23 30.04
N CYS A 17 8.79 12.28 29.12
CA CYS A 17 8.85 12.55 27.69
C CYS A 17 7.60 13.37 27.30
N HIS A 18 7.70 14.69 27.37
CA HIS A 18 6.73 15.59 26.74
C HIS A 18 6.97 15.54 25.23
N GLY A 19 6.42 14.51 24.57
CA GLY A 19 6.29 14.54 23.12
C GLY A 19 5.43 15.75 22.74
N HIS A 20 6.03 16.72 22.07
CA HIS A 20 5.30 17.80 21.41
C HIS A 20 4.51 17.15 20.26
N PHE A 21 3.31 16.63 20.56
CA PHE A 21 2.32 16.35 19.52
C PHE A 21 1.89 17.73 19.00
N GLY A 22 2.39 18.12 17.82
CA GLY A 22 1.91 19.30 17.13
C GLY A 22 0.39 19.28 17.07
N ALA A 23 -0.26 20.44 17.22
CA ALA A 23 -1.71 20.54 17.25
C ALA A 23 -2.31 19.86 16.02
N GLN A 24 -3.07 18.81 16.22
CA GLN A 24 -3.74 18.06 15.18
C GLN A 24 -5.03 18.79 14.80
N ILE A 25 -5.24 19.02 13.49
CA ILE A 25 -6.48 19.62 12.99
C ILE A 25 -7.58 18.59 13.08
N LYS A 26 -8.67 18.92 13.78
CA LYS A 26 -9.87 18.10 13.78
C LYS A 26 -10.72 18.45 12.56
N GLY A 27 -11.07 17.46 11.75
CA GLY A 27 -11.99 17.63 10.63
C GLY A 27 -13.36 18.13 11.08
N SER A 28 -13.96 18.97 10.26
CA SER A 28 -15.28 19.59 10.52
C SER A 28 -16.44 18.59 10.40
N GLY A 29 -16.23 17.47 9.71
CA GLY A 29 -17.27 16.52 9.31
C GLY A 29 -18.08 16.98 8.10
N LYS A 30 -17.85 18.20 7.59
CA LYS A 30 -18.50 18.70 6.38
C LYS A 30 -17.65 18.35 5.16
N ARG A 31 -18.10 17.39 4.38
CA ARG A 31 -17.40 16.90 3.17
C ARG A 31 -17.53 17.89 2.02
N GLU A 32 -16.43 18.10 1.33
CA GLU A 32 -16.32 18.90 0.12
C GLU A 32 -15.55 18.12 -0.95
N VAL A 33 -15.91 18.34 -2.22
CA VAL A 33 -15.21 17.80 -3.39
C VAL A 33 -14.61 18.94 -4.19
N GLN A 34 -13.31 18.88 -4.42
CA GLN A 34 -12.57 19.86 -5.21
C GLN A 34 -11.99 19.22 -6.46
N THR A 35 -12.23 19.82 -7.63
CA THR A 35 -11.52 19.46 -8.86
C THR A 35 -10.24 20.28 -8.94
N ARG A 36 -9.10 19.61 -9.17
CA ARG A 36 -7.79 20.23 -9.26
C ARG A 36 -7.20 20.10 -10.66
N GLN A 37 -6.78 21.20 -11.23
CA GLN A 37 -6.06 21.20 -12.50
C GLN A 37 -4.57 20.90 -12.21
N VAL A 38 -4.03 19.91 -12.92
CA VAL A 38 -2.65 19.48 -12.78
C VAL A 38 -1.98 19.34 -14.15
N ALA A 39 -0.68 19.63 -14.20
CA ALA A 39 0.14 19.37 -15.37
C ALA A 39 0.19 17.89 -15.74
N PRO A 40 0.63 17.52 -16.94
CA PRO A 40 0.86 16.11 -17.31
C PRO A 40 1.83 15.39 -16.34
N PHE A 41 1.50 14.13 -16.03
CA PHE A 41 2.34 13.23 -15.25
C PHE A 41 2.09 11.78 -15.68
N THR A 42 3.05 10.90 -15.44
CA THR A 42 2.94 9.44 -15.59
C THR A 42 3.30 8.69 -14.30
N SER A 43 3.68 9.41 -13.24
CA SER A 43 3.96 8.79 -11.93
C SER A 43 3.22 9.51 -10.81
N ILE A 44 2.90 8.78 -9.75
CA ILE A 44 2.24 9.31 -8.57
C ILE A 44 3.09 8.98 -7.34
N ALA A 45 3.33 9.99 -6.50
CA ALA A 45 3.96 9.84 -5.20
C ALA A 45 3.03 10.34 -4.10
N THR A 46 2.83 9.56 -3.05
CA THR A 46 1.95 9.92 -1.94
C THR A 46 2.67 9.85 -0.61
N GLU A 47 2.46 10.87 0.22
CA GLU A 47 2.98 10.98 1.58
C GLU A 47 1.82 11.24 2.54
N GLY A 48 1.44 10.24 3.33
CA GLY A 48 0.33 10.33 4.27
C GLY A 48 -0.59 9.11 4.24
N ALA A 49 -1.82 9.32 4.72
CA ALA A 49 -2.85 8.27 4.80
C ALA A 49 -4.06 8.67 3.97
N PHE A 50 -4.10 8.23 2.72
CA PHE A 50 -5.15 8.56 1.76
C PHE A 50 -5.85 7.32 1.23
N THR A 51 -7.08 7.51 0.77
CA THR A 51 -7.75 6.57 -0.15
C THR A 51 -7.60 7.11 -1.56
N ILE A 52 -7.03 6.32 -2.49
CA ILE A 52 -6.74 6.79 -3.84
C ILE A 52 -7.33 5.79 -4.85
N GLU A 53 -8.20 6.27 -5.71
CA GLU A 53 -8.74 5.51 -6.85
C GLU A 53 -8.13 6.05 -8.14
N ILE A 54 -7.40 5.20 -8.86
CA ILE A 54 -6.74 5.55 -10.12
C ILE A 54 -7.36 4.74 -11.25
N THR A 55 -7.77 5.42 -12.31
CA THR A 55 -8.27 4.77 -13.54
C THR A 55 -7.36 5.15 -14.70
N CYS A 56 -6.65 4.17 -15.22
CA CYS A 56 -5.82 4.33 -16.42
C CYS A 56 -6.64 4.26 -17.71
N GLN A 57 -6.03 4.59 -18.86
CA GLN A 57 -6.65 4.61 -20.18
C GLN A 57 -7.81 5.63 -20.29
N LYS A 58 -7.73 6.74 -19.57
CA LYS A 58 -8.70 7.83 -19.57
C LYS A 58 -8.04 9.19 -19.62
N ASP A 59 -8.79 10.19 -20.07
CA ASP A 59 -8.37 11.59 -20.00
C ASP A 59 -8.04 11.98 -18.57
N ARG A 60 -7.02 12.86 -18.43
CA ARG A 60 -6.52 13.25 -17.12
C ARG A 60 -7.54 14.06 -16.34
N SER A 61 -7.78 13.62 -15.12
CA SER A 61 -8.58 14.37 -14.15
C SER A 61 -8.09 14.09 -12.74
N LEU A 62 -8.30 15.05 -11.85
CA LEU A 62 -8.00 14.91 -10.42
C LEU A 62 -9.11 15.57 -9.61
N THR A 63 -9.74 14.78 -8.77
CA THR A 63 -10.64 15.28 -7.73
C THR A 63 -10.16 14.82 -6.37
N VAL A 64 -10.34 15.66 -5.37
CA VAL A 64 -10.09 15.35 -3.96
C VAL A 64 -11.34 15.61 -3.15
N GLU A 65 -11.67 14.68 -2.29
CA GLU A 65 -12.80 14.74 -1.36
C GLU A 65 -12.30 14.61 0.07
N GLY A 66 -12.74 15.48 0.94
CA GLY A 66 -12.36 15.51 2.35
C GLY A 66 -13.18 16.52 3.14
N ASP A 67 -12.89 16.66 4.43
CA ASP A 67 -13.50 17.70 5.26
C ASP A 67 -12.99 19.08 4.78
N ASP A 68 -13.91 20.06 4.65
CA ASP A 68 -13.64 21.38 4.06
C ASP A 68 -12.44 22.08 4.72
N ASN A 69 -12.32 22.02 6.03
CA ASN A 69 -11.23 22.60 6.80
C ASN A 69 -9.90 21.79 6.76
N VAL A 70 -9.90 20.60 6.17
CA VAL A 70 -8.71 19.76 6.00
C VAL A 70 -8.13 19.89 4.60
N LEU A 71 -8.97 20.09 3.57
CA LEU A 71 -8.55 20.14 2.17
C LEU A 71 -7.54 21.24 1.86
N GLU A 72 -7.51 22.34 2.63
CA GLU A 72 -6.51 23.40 2.52
C GLU A 72 -5.07 22.93 2.85
N TYR A 73 -4.94 21.87 3.67
CA TYR A 73 -3.66 21.28 4.06
C TYR A 73 -3.27 20.06 3.23
N VAL A 74 -4.09 19.70 2.25
CA VAL A 74 -3.83 18.59 1.33
C VAL A 74 -3.40 19.15 -0.02
N THR A 75 -2.15 18.92 -0.42
CA THR A 75 -1.58 19.44 -1.66
C THR A 75 -1.54 18.40 -2.77
N SER A 76 -1.58 18.86 -4.01
CA SER A 76 -1.48 18.08 -5.24
C SER A 76 -0.63 18.85 -6.23
N GLU A 77 0.64 18.52 -6.35
CA GLU A 77 1.63 19.26 -7.14
C GLU A 77 2.31 18.32 -8.14
N VAL A 78 2.54 18.77 -9.37
CA VAL A 78 3.30 18.03 -10.37
C VAL A 78 4.69 18.61 -10.53
N GLY A 79 5.68 17.75 -10.38
CA GLY A 79 7.08 18.06 -10.62
C GLY A 79 7.82 16.84 -11.13
N ASN A 80 8.69 17.01 -12.13
CA ASN A 80 9.46 15.91 -12.74
C ASN A 80 8.56 14.73 -13.19
N ASN A 81 7.46 15.05 -13.89
CA ASN A 81 6.49 14.07 -14.39
C ASN A 81 5.78 13.24 -13.29
N THR A 82 5.86 13.66 -12.03
CA THR A 82 5.27 12.98 -10.87
C THR A 82 4.25 13.87 -10.17
N LEU A 83 3.03 13.37 -10.01
CA LEU A 83 2.01 13.98 -9.15
C LEU A 83 2.31 13.62 -7.69
N ARG A 84 2.62 14.63 -6.89
CA ARG A 84 2.87 14.48 -5.44
C ARG A 84 1.63 14.86 -4.65
N LEU A 85 1.14 13.91 -3.86
CA LEU A 85 0.01 14.07 -2.95
C LEU A 85 0.53 14.02 -1.52
N LYS A 86 0.34 15.07 -0.75
CA LYS A 86 0.81 15.12 0.64
C LYS A 86 -0.08 16.00 1.51
N ASN A 87 -0.03 15.76 2.81
CA ASN A 87 -0.59 16.66 3.80
C ASN A 87 0.53 17.54 4.40
N THR A 88 0.26 18.84 4.53
CA THR A 88 1.20 19.80 5.11
C THR A 88 1.07 19.93 6.62
N LYS A 89 -0.04 19.45 7.19
CA LYS A 89 -0.29 19.37 8.64
C LYS A 89 -0.95 18.06 9.03
N ASN A 90 -0.77 17.66 10.27
CA ASN A 90 -1.47 16.50 10.82
C ASN A 90 -2.94 16.84 11.06
N TYR A 91 -3.82 15.93 10.69
CA TYR A 91 -5.26 16.06 10.89
C TYR A 91 -5.88 14.74 11.35
N SER A 92 -7.10 14.80 11.87
CA SER A 92 -7.93 13.67 12.21
C SER A 92 -9.31 13.87 11.64
N THR A 93 -9.80 12.93 10.85
CA THR A 93 -11.11 12.93 10.19
C THR A 93 -11.83 11.62 10.47
N THR A 94 -13.15 11.63 10.41
CA THR A 94 -13.97 10.42 10.53
C THR A 94 -13.82 9.54 9.28
N GLU A 95 -13.78 10.18 8.10
CA GLU A 95 -13.55 9.50 6.83
C GLU A 95 -12.24 9.98 6.21
N PRO A 96 -11.43 9.11 5.62
CA PRO A 96 -10.17 9.49 5.00
C PRO A 96 -10.37 10.49 3.86
N VAL A 97 -9.34 11.29 3.60
CA VAL A 97 -9.27 12.08 2.37
C VAL A 97 -9.14 11.13 1.19
N LYS A 98 -10.01 11.33 0.18
CA LYS A 98 -10.11 10.48 -0.99
C LYS A 98 -9.72 11.24 -2.25
N PHE A 99 -8.80 10.66 -3.03
CA PHE A 99 -8.47 11.11 -4.37
C PHE A 99 -9.08 10.19 -5.41
N LYS A 100 -9.66 10.79 -6.47
CA LYS A 100 -10.02 10.09 -7.71
C LYS A 100 -9.19 10.68 -8.83
N ILE A 101 -8.42 9.84 -9.49
CA ILE A 101 -7.44 10.22 -10.50
C ILE A 101 -7.74 9.44 -11.77
N SER A 102 -7.81 10.12 -12.90
CA SER A 102 -7.78 9.47 -14.20
C SER A 102 -6.54 9.90 -14.96
N VAL A 103 -5.91 8.96 -15.67
CA VAL A 103 -4.69 9.20 -16.46
C VAL A 103 -4.71 8.37 -17.74
N PRO A 104 -4.12 8.86 -18.85
CA PRO A 104 -3.92 8.04 -20.04
C PRO A 104 -3.01 6.84 -19.79
N ASP A 105 -1.92 7.07 -19.04
CA ASP A 105 -0.93 6.05 -18.69
C ASP A 105 -0.30 6.32 -17.32
N LEU A 106 0.19 5.24 -16.65
CA LEU A 106 0.84 5.32 -15.34
C LEU A 106 2.04 4.37 -15.31
N ASP A 107 3.24 4.92 -15.16
CA ASP A 107 4.50 4.17 -15.13
C ASP A 107 4.97 3.85 -13.72
N GLY A 108 4.59 4.66 -12.72
CA GLY A 108 5.10 4.54 -11.36
C GLY A 108 4.15 4.98 -10.27
N LEU A 109 4.20 4.27 -9.14
CA LEU A 109 3.46 4.57 -7.93
C LEU A 109 4.39 4.44 -6.70
N SER A 110 4.69 5.55 -6.05
CA SER A 110 5.46 5.57 -4.80
C SER A 110 4.56 5.93 -3.63
N VAL A 111 4.50 5.07 -2.61
CA VAL A 111 3.61 5.23 -1.45
C VAL A 111 4.42 5.26 -0.17
N ASN A 112 4.47 6.44 0.47
CA ASN A 112 5.08 6.64 1.77
C ASN A 112 4.01 6.89 2.82
N GLY A 113 3.75 5.89 3.66
CA GLY A 113 2.75 6.00 4.73
C GLY A 113 1.79 4.83 4.78
N ALA A 114 0.49 5.13 4.94
CA ALA A 114 -0.59 4.16 5.02
C ALA A 114 -1.71 4.54 4.04
N GLY A 115 -2.76 3.74 3.97
CA GLY A 115 -3.94 4.03 3.17
C GLY A 115 -4.29 2.91 2.21
N HIS A 116 -5.26 3.19 1.35
CA HIS A 116 -5.75 2.25 0.35
C HIS A 116 -5.64 2.86 -1.04
N ILE A 117 -4.94 2.17 -1.94
CA ILE A 117 -4.77 2.61 -3.33
C ILE A 117 -5.32 1.53 -4.26
N ASP A 118 -6.22 1.90 -5.15
CA ASP A 118 -6.83 1.01 -6.15
C ASP A 118 -6.51 1.54 -7.56
N VAL A 119 -5.76 0.77 -8.36
CA VAL A 119 -5.35 1.10 -9.72
C VAL A 119 -6.03 0.17 -10.71
N LYS A 120 -6.80 0.73 -11.62
CA LYS A 120 -7.58 -0.03 -12.61
C LYS A 120 -7.24 0.35 -14.04
N GLY A 121 -7.33 -0.65 -14.92
CA GLY A 121 -7.17 -0.45 -16.34
C GLY A 121 -5.73 -0.19 -16.78
N MET A 122 -4.74 -0.74 -16.06
CA MET A 122 -3.35 -0.71 -16.49
C MET A 122 -3.20 -1.36 -17.86
N ASN A 123 -2.45 -0.70 -18.75
CA ASN A 123 -2.07 -1.26 -20.04
C ASN A 123 -0.82 -0.52 -20.51
N ASN A 124 0.37 -0.99 -20.09
CA ASN A 124 1.64 -0.36 -20.40
C ASN A 124 2.78 -1.39 -20.56
N ASP A 125 4.00 -0.90 -20.82
CA ASP A 125 5.18 -1.74 -20.96
C ASP A 125 5.89 -1.98 -19.61
N LYS A 126 5.82 -1.03 -18.70
CA LYS A 126 6.44 -1.14 -17.36
C LYS A 126 5.62 -0.41 -16.32
N PHE A 127 5.42 -1.07 -15.18
CA PHE A 127 4.83 -0.45 -14.00
C PHE A 127 5.73 -0.71 -12.77
N GLU A 128 6.05 0.37 -12.07
CA GLU A 128 6.89 0.34 -10.88
C GLU A 128 6.10 0.72 -9.64
N ILE A 129 6.22 -0.06 -8.57
CA ILE A 129 5.58 0.21 -7.27
C ILE A 129 6.66 0.27 -6.21
N ASP A 130 6.80 1.43 -5.55
CA ASP A 130 7.61 1.61 -4.36
C ASP A 130 6.73 1.80 -3.15
N MET A 131 6.71 0.81 -2.27
CA MET A 131 5.94 0.84 -1.04
C MET A 131 6.84 1.01 0.17
N ASN A 132 6.64 2.12 0.92
CA ASN A 132 7.30 2.41 2.17
C ASN A 132 6.26 2.69 3.25
N GLY A 133 6.08 1.76 4.20
CA GLY A 133 5.06 1.87 5.25
C GLY A 133 4.12 0.68 5.32
N ALA A 134 2.82 0.95 5.51
CA ALA A 134 1.80 -0.08 5.68
C ALA A 134 0.54 0.16 4.84
N PRO A 135 0.65 0.50 3.54
CA PRO A 135 -0.52 0.66 2.68
C PRO A 135 -1.09 -0.69 2.22
N THR A 136 -2.32 -0.63 1.68
CA THR A 136 -2.88 -1.67 0.82
C THR A 136 -2.98 -1.12 -0.59
N ILE A 137 -2.27 -1.74 -1.53
CA ILE A 137 -2.24 -1.36 -2.95
C ILE A 137 -2.88 -2.49 -3.74
N VAL A 138 -3.92 -2.19 -4.51
CA VAL A 138 -4.58 -3.15 -5.41
C VAL A 138 -4.40 -2.67 -6.84
N VAL A 139 -3.96 -3.56 -7.73
CA VAL A 139 -3.69 -3.20 -9.13
C VAL A 139 -4.32 -4.22 -10.07
N SER A 140 -4.90 -3.74 -11.17
CA SER A 140 -5.51 -4.60 -12.19
C SER A 140 -5.29 -4.09 -13.62
N GLY A 141 -5.18 -5.02 -14.57
CA GLY A 141 -4.94 -4.75 -15.99
C GLY A 141 -3.84 -5.63 -16.59
N THR A 142 -3.00 -5.06 -17.43
CA THR A 142 -1.88 -5.74 -18.08
C THR A 142 -0.64 -4.85 -18.11
N THR A 143 0.54 -5.47 -18.03
CA THR A 143 1.83 -4.82 -18.22
C THR A 143 2.84 -5.84 -18.76
N LYS A 144 3.90 -5.41 -19.46
CA LYS A 144 4.98 -6.34 -19.81
C LYS A 144 5.88 -6.62 -18.59
N THR A 145 6.16 -5.60 -17.79
CA THR A 145 7.02 -5.77 -16.61
C THR A 145 6.42 -5.06 -15.41
N ILE A 146 6.30 -5.79 -14.29
CA ILE A 146 6.01 -5.21 -12.99
C ILE A 146 7.26 -5.27 -12.11
N ASP A 147 7.60 -4.14 -11.47
CA ASP A 147 8.71 -4.00 -10.52
C ASP A 147 8.16 -3.52 -9.18
N ILE A 148 8.36 -4.30 -8.11
CA ILE A 148 7.78 -4.02 -6.79
C ILE A 148 8.87 -3.95 -5.74
N GLY A 149 9.11 -2.75 -5.22
CA GLY A 149 9.88 -2.49 -4.00
C GLY A 149 8.96 -2.40 -2.79
N ALA A 150 8.99 -3.38 -1.89
CA ALA A 150 8.12 -3.43 -0.73
C ALA A 150 8.92 -3.29 0.57
N ASN A 151 9.02 -2.07 1.10
CA ASN A 151 9.73 -1.76 2.33
C ASN A 151 8.73 -1.43 3.46
N GLY A 152 8.46 -2.38 4.34
CA GLY A 152 7.51 -2.16 5.45
C GLY A 152 6.63 -3.34 5.76
N ALA A 153 5.35 -3.06 6.11
CA ALA A 153 4.38 -4.06 6.56
C ALA A 153 3.03 -3.98 5.80
N GLY A 154 3.06 -3.52 4.57
CA GLY A 154 1.87 -3.35 3.74
C GLY A 154 1.53 -4.57 2.89
N LYS A 155 0.48 -4.40 2.07
CA LYS A 155 0.03 -5.39 1.09
C LYS A 155 0.06 -4.80 -0.31
N VAL A 156 0.64 -5.53 -1.27
CA VAL A 156 0.50 -5.27 -2.71
C VAL A 156 -0.26 -6.44 -3.32
N ASP A 157 -1.45 -6.15 -3.85
CA ASP A 157 -2.33 -7.12 -4.48
C ASP A 157 -2.41 -6.83 -5.98
N ALA A 158 -1.52 -7.47 -6.73
CA ALA A 158 -1.43 -7.38 -8.18
C ALA A 158 -1.83 -8.71 -8.87
N HIS A 159 -2.62 -9.56 -8.20
CA HIS A 159 -3.06 -10.84 -8.76
C HIS A 159 -4.00 -10.70 -9.97
N ASN A 160 -4.60 -9.51 -10.17
CA ASN A 160 -5.40 -9.16 -11.33
C ASN A 160 -4.64 -8.27 -12.34
N LEU A 161 -3.34 -8.05 -12.15
CA LEU A 161 -2.45 -7.41 -13.11
C LEU A 161 -1.62 -8.49 -13.80
N HIS A 162 -1.97 -8.83 -15.04
CA HIS A 162 -1.20 -9.82 -15.80
C HIS A 162 0.09 -9.19 -16.31
N ALA A 163 1.23 -9.80 -15.94
CA ALA A 163 2.56 -9.35 -16.34
C ALA A 163 3.33 -10.47 -17.06
N ASP A 164 4.12 -10.12 -18.08
CA ASP A 164 5.06 -11.07 -18.69
C ASP A 164 6.22 -11.38 -17.75
N ARG A 165 6.73 -10.36 -17.08
CA ARG A 165 7.87 -10.42 -16.17
C ARG A 165 7.57 -9.69 -14.86
N GLY A 166 8.01 -10.29 -13.73
CA GLY A 166 7.91 -9.70 -12.41
C GLY A 166 9.28 -9.62 -11.71
N VAL A 167 9.52 -8.50 -11.03
CA VAL A 167 10.63 -8.32 -10.09
C VAL A 167 10.04 -7.88 -8.76
N VAL A 168 10.40 -8.57 -7.67
CA VAL A 168 9.93 -8.24 -6.32
C VAL A 168 11.12 -8.18 -5.37
N ASP A 169 11.39 -6.99 -4.83
CA ASP A 169 12.36 -6.78 -3.75
C ASP A 169 11.61 -6.39 -2.48
N SER A 170 11.62 -7.24 -1.48
CA SER A 170 10.88 -7.00 -0.23
C SER A 170 11.79 -6.98 0.98
N ARG A 171 11.65 -5.90 1.78
CA ARG A 171 12.38 -5.69 3.05
C ARG A 171 11.40 -5.40 4.15
N GLY A 172 11.13 -6.40 5.00
CA GLY A 172 10.19 -6.24 6.10
C GLY A 172 9.24 -7.42 6.27
N VAL A 173 7.94 -7.14 6.42
CA VAL A 173 6.86 -8.13 6.63
C VAL A 173 5.70 -7.94 5.65
N ALA A 174 5.99 -7.54 4.44
CA ALA A 174 5.00 -7.27 3.41
C ALA A 174 4.37 -8.55 2.85
N HIS A 175 3.15 -8.39 2.33
CA HIS A 175 2.47 -9.42 1.55
C HIS A 175 2.33 -8.94 0.10
N VAL A 176 2.85 -9.72 -0.85
CA VAL A 176 2.84 -9.37 -2.28
C VAL A 176 2.21 -10.51 -3.07
N ASP A 177 1.13 -10.22 -3.80
CA ASP A 177 0.48 -11.14 -4.72
C ASP A 177 0.68 -10.67 -6.15
N VAL A 178 1.18 -11.53 -7.06
CA VAL A 178 1.42 -11.21 -8.48
C VAL A 178 0.90 -12.29 -9.43
N ASP A 179 0.54 -11.89 -10.65
CA ASP A 179 0.25 -12.79 -11.79
C ASP A 179 1.31 -12.61 -12.86
N VAL A 180 2.21 -13.58 -13.03
CA VAL A 180 3.38 -13.48 -13.92
C VAL A 180 3.45 -14.70 -14.84
N ALA A 181 3.61 -14.45 -16.14
CA ALA A 181 3.60 -15.51 -17.14
C ALA A 181 4.97 -16.19 -17.35
N ASN A 182 6.07 -15.40 -17.52
CA ASN A 182 7.32 -15.94 -18.07
C ASN A 182 8.47 -16.01 -17.05
N GLN A 183 8.74 -14.93 -16.32
CA GLN A 183 9.86 -14.88 -15.37
C GLN A 183 9.49 -14.06 -14.12
N LEU A 184 9.82 -14.61 -12.94
CA LEU A 184 9.65 -13.94 -11.66
C LEU A 184 10.96 -13.99 -10.87
N ASP A 185 11.54 -12.82 -10.64
CA ASP A 185 12.75 -12.64 -9.83
C ASP A 185 12.34 -12.08 -8.46
N VAL A 186 12.63 -12.79 -7.36
CA VAL A 186 12.20 -12.41 -6.00
C VAL A 186 13.39 -12.33 -5.06
N SER A 187 13.53 -11.20 -4.37
CA SER A 187 14.48 -11.00 -3.28
C SER A 187 13.71 -10.64 -2.00
N ILE A 188 13.88 -11.42 -0.94
CA ILE A 188 13.24 -11.17 0.36
C ILE A 188 14.30 -11.02 1.43
N GLN A 189 14.23 -9.89 2.18
CA GLN A 189 14.99 -9.65 3.38
C GLN A 189 14.04 -9.39 4.55
N GLY A 190 13.70 -10.45 5.31
CA GLY A 190 12.72 -10.37 6.41
C GLY A 190 11.69 -11.49 6.39
N ALA A 191 10.47 -11.19 6.84
CA ALA A 191 9.37 -12.15 6.99
C ALA A 191 8.24 -11.95 5.98
N SER A 192 8.55 -11.40 4.81
CA SER A 192 7.55 -11.16 3.75
C SER A 192 7.09 -12.44 3.09
N THR A 193 5.86 -12.43 2.60
CA THR A 193 5.29 -13.51 1.79
C THR A 193 5.02 -12.98 0.39
N VAL A 194 5.58 -13.65 -0.62
CA VAL A 194 5.29 -13.40 -2.03
C VAL A 194 4.51 -14.59 -2.57
N THR A 195 3.28 -14.34 -3.02
CA THR A 195 2.42 -15.33 -3.67
C THR A 195 2.35 -15.01 -5.15
N TYR A 196 2.47 -16.02 -6.01
CA TYR A 196 2.38 -15.80 -7.45
C TYR A 196 1.41 -16.77 -8.13
N LYS A 197 0.80 -16.30 -9.20
CA LYS A 197 -0.03 -17.06 -10.14
C LYS A 197 0.70 -17.14 -11.47
N GLY A 198 0.38 -18.13 -12.30
CA GLY A 198 1.07 -18.42 -13.56
C GLY A 198 2.05 -19.58 -13.44
N ASP A 199 2.90 -19.74 -14.46
CA ASP A 199 3.94 -20.77 -14.52
C ASP A 199 5.32 -20.19 -14.94
N PRO A 200 5.77 -19.11 -14.28
CA PRO A 200 7.02 -18.46 -14.62
C PRO A 200 8.23 -19.29 -14.19
N VAL A 201 9.36 -19.03 -14.83
CA VAL A 201 10.66 -19.39 -14.25
C VAL A 201 10.89 -18.51 -13.01
N VAL A 202 10.98 -19.12 -11.83
CA VAL A 202 11.13 -18.39 -10.56
C VAL A 202 12.57 -18.44 -10.07
N ASN A 203 13.21 -17.27 -9.97
CA ASN A 203 14.50 -17.08 -9.29
C ASN A 203 14.24 -16.42 -7.94
N LYS A 204 14.66 -17.03 -6.83
CA LYS A 204 14.42 -16.49 -5.50
C LYS A 204 15.65 -16.46 -4.63
N THR A 205 15.83 -15.34 -3.90
CA THR A 205 16.84 -15.17 -2.85
C THR A 205 16.10 -14.75 -1.58
N ILE A 206 16.18 -15.57 -0.53
CA ILE A 206 15.47 -15.31 0.74
C ILE A 206 16.48 -15.25 1.87
N LYS A 207 16.46 -14.11 2.61
CA LYS A 207 17.23 -13.89 3.84
C LYS A 207 16.24 -13.64 4.97
N GLY A 208 15.95 -14.67 5.77
CA GLY A 208 14.99 -14.60 6.87
C GLY A 208 13.87 -15.64 6.76
N PRO A 209 12.78 -15.51 7.57
CA PRO A 209 11.68 -16.46 7.57
C PRO A 209 10.62 -16.24 6.48
N GLY A 210 10.92 -15.39 5.49
CA GLY A 210 10.03 -15.09 4.37
C GLY A 210 9.75 -16.29 3.47
N LYS A 211 8.71 -16.18 2.62
CA LYS A 211 8.24 -17.27 1.76
C LYS A 211 7.94 -16.77 0.35
N VAL A 212 8.15 -17.67 -0.63
CA VAL A 212 7.68 -17.53 -2.01
C VAL A 212 6.86 -18.77 -2.35
N GLU A 213 5.56 -18.58 -2.58
CA GLU A 213 4.59 -19.66 -2.74
C GLU A 213 3.78 -19.47 -4.03
N ARG A 214 3.50 -20.56 -4.75
CA ARG A 214 2.56 -20.52 -5.87
C ARG A 214 1.15 -20.53 -5.32
N ARG A 215 0.29 -19.64 -5.81
CA ARG A 215 -1.14 -19.66 -5.50
C ARG A 215 -1.73 -20.92 -6.10
N ALA A 216 -2.37 -21.75 -5.28
CA ALA A 216 -3.16 -22.86 -5.79
C ALA A 216 -4.23 -22.28 -6.73
N SER A 217 -4.30 -22.78 -7.95
CA SER A 217 -5.41 -22.48 -8.85
C SER A 217 -6.66 -23.00 -8.15
N GLY A 218 -7.42 -22.12 -7.53
CA GLY A 218 -8.70 -22.46 -6.90
C GLY A 218 -9.69 -22.78 -8.00
N GLU A 219 -9.75 -24.04 -8.39
CA GLU A 219 -11.01 -24.64 -8.72
C GLU A 219 -11.88 -24.44 -7.47
N GLY A 220 -13.03 -23.79 -7.64
CA GLY A 220 -14.03 -23.73 -6.59
C GLY A 220 -14.33 -25.13 -6.11
N ALA A 221 -13.74 -25.54 -5.01
CA ALA A 221 -14.11 -26.74 -4.30
C ALA A 221 -15.52 -26.50 -3.72
N TRP A 222 -16.51 -26.69 -4.58
CA TRP A 222 -17.83 -27.05 -4.13
C TRP A 222 -17.66 -28.42 -3.48
N ILE A 223 -17.41 -28.44 -2.19
CA ILE A 223 -17.59 -29.66 -1.39
C ILE A 223 -19.06 -29.95 -1.45
N ILE A 224 -19.46 -30.81 -2.42
CA ILE A 224 -20.74 -31.48 -2.40
C ILE A 224 -20.67 -32.38 -1.19
N TRP A 225 -21.30 -31.98 -0.10
CA TRP A 225 -21.71 -32.87 0.98
C TRP A 225 -22.78 -33.81 0.38
N GLU A 226 -22.34 -34.90 -0.21
CA GLU A 226 -23.25 -36.02 -0.40
C GLU A 226 -23.62 -36.52 1.00
N ALA A 227 -24.80 -36.09 1.45
CA ALA A 227 -25.47 -36.69 2.58
C ALA A 227 -25.73 -38.15 2.22
N GLY A 228 -24.95 -39.06 2.80
CA GLY A 228 -25.16 -40.51 2.71
C GLY A 228 -26.56 -40.80 3.19
N ALA A 229 -27.46 -41.12 2.27
CA ALA A 229 -28.75 -41.71 2.57
C ALA A 229 -28.50 -43.14 3.06
N SER A 230 -28.50 -43.30 4.37
CA SER A 230 -28.62 -44.61 5.02
C SER A 230 -29.98 -45.23 4.67
N ARG A 231 -30.00 -46.21 3.79
CA ARG A 231 -31.13 -47.13 3.68
C ARG A 231 -30.96 -48.17 4.78
N ALA A 232 -31.83 -48.12 5.78
CA ALA A 232 -32.11 -49.24 6.64
C ALA A 232 -33.36 -49.96 6.08
N SER A 233 -33.17 -51.20 5.73
CA SER A 233 -34.21 -52.21 5.52
C SER A 233 -34.64 -52.77 6.86
#